data_f2edb9b8ce053b7e755e680d0b00616b
#
_entry.id   f2edb9b8ce053b7e755e680d0b00616b
#
_cell.length_a   1.000
_cell.length_b   1.000
_cell.length_c   1.000
_cell.angle_alpha   90.00
_cell.angle_beta   90.00
_cell.angle_gamma   90.00
#
_symmetry.space_group_name_H-M   'P 1'
#
loop_
_entity.id
_entity.type
_entity.pdbx_description
1 polymer ?
#
loop_
_entity_poly.entity_id
_entity_poly.type
_entity_poly.pdbx_seq_one_letter_code
_entity_poly.pdbx_strand_id
1 'polypeptide(L)'
;MSFTKEQFPSLHRFSLQQYCELGEFGLLDRRTELLDGVIIDMEPVSPWHANIGDILSRIFNEGARGRFRVRVQYPINLGQMSQPQPDLVLYRPGMWRGQHPGAADISLVVQISDSSLSFDLGEKLALYRANGIQEYWVVDLKATQVHRFVAPHFKSQTFRDSISPSVWPDIRIDLRELFA
;
A
#
# COMPACT_ATOMS: atom_id res chain seq x y z
N MET A 1 -17.54 8.24 4.59
CA MET A 1 -18.90 7.76 4.22
C MET A 1 -18.72 6.57 3.31
N SER A 2 -19.07 5.38 3.76
CA SER A 2 -19.12 4.21 2.88
C SER A 2 -20.44 4.24 2.13
N PHE A 3 -20.40 4.46 0.81
CA PHE A 3 -21.60 4.36 -0.03
C PHE A 3 -21.91 2.90 -0.23
N THR A 4 -22.96 2.39 0.40
CA THR A 4 -23.43 1.03 0.17
C THR A 4 -24.25 0.97 -1.12
N LYS A 5 -24.23 -0.20 -1.78
CA LYS A 5 -24.98 -0.48 -3.02
C LYS A 5 -26.50 -0.25 -2.89
N GLU A 6 -27.00 -0.21 -1.65
CA GLU A 6 -28.42 0.06 -1.32
C GLU A 6 -28.80 1.52 -1.40
N GLN A 7 -27.83 2.44 -1.25
CA GLN A 7 -28.09 3.91 -1.32
C GLN A 7 -28.01 4.45 -2.74
N PHE A 8 -27.28 3.77 -3.66
CA PHE A 8 -27.12 4.21 -5.04
C PHE A 8 -27.14 2.99 -5.98
N PRO A 9 -28.24 2.76 -6.69
CA PRO A 9 -28.40 1.58 -7.54
C PRO A 9 -27.43 1.52 -8.72
N SER A 10 -26.74 2.61 -9.07
CA SER A 10 -25.75 2.65 -10.16
C SER A 10 -24.66 3.70 -9.92
N LEU A 11 -23.66 3.36 -9.10
CA LEU A 11 -22.43 4.15 -9.10
C LEU A 11 -21.63 3.84 -10.37
N HIS A 12 -21.29 4.87 -11.16
CA HIS A 12 -20.32 4.70 -12.22
C HIS A 12 -18.95 4.41 -11.61
N ARG A 13 -18.28 3.36 -12.12
CA ARG A 13 -16.92 3.00 -11.71
C ARG A 13 -15.98 3.15 -12.89
N PHE A 14 -14.87 3.81 -12.66
CA PHE A 14 -13.86 4.04 -13.68
C PHE A 14 -12.98 2.79 -13.86
N SER A 15 -12.71 2.44 -15.12
CA SER A 15 -11.64 1.51 -15.42
C SER A 15 -10.28 2.19 -15.24
N LEU A 16 -9.21 1.38 -15.11
CA LEU A 16 -7.85 1.88 -15.08
C LEU A 16 -7.52 2.72 -16.34
N GLN A 17 -7.99 2.29 -17.49
CA GLN A 17 -7.79 3.05 -18.75
C GLN A 17 -8.44 4.44 -18.67
N GLN A 18 -9.70 4.52 -18.25
CA GLN A 18 -10.41 5.79 -18.10
C GLN A 18 -9.73 6.70 -17.06
N TYR A 19 -9.25 6.12 -15.95
CA TYR A 19 -8.52 6.86 -14.93
C TYR A 19 -7.20 7.46 -15.50
N CYS A 20 -6.44 6.68 -16.26
CA CYS A 20 -5.23 7.17 -16.93
C CYS A 20 -5.55 8.29 -17.92
N GLU A 21 -6.59 8.13 -18.75
CA GLU A 21 -7.06 9.15 -19.70
C GLU A 21 -7.45 10.47 -18.99
N LEU A 22 -8.15 10.39 -17.84
CA LEU A 22 -8.46 11.57 -17.03
C LEU A 22 -7.19 12.31 -16.57
N GLY A 23 -6.15 11.55 -16.16
CA GLY A 23 -4.85 12.11 -15.78
C GLY A 23 -4.13 12.77 -16.98
N GLU A 24 -4.10 12.12 -18.13
CA GLU A 24 -3.49 12.65 -19.36
C GLU A 24 -4.17 13.95 -19.86
N PHE A 25 -5.49 14.05 -19.68
CA PHE A 25 -6.25 15.26 -20.01
C PHE A 25 -6.16 16.37 -18.93
N GLY A 26 -5.42 16.12 -17.82
CA GLY A 26 -5.28 17.09 -16.73
C GLY A 26 -6.57 17.34 -15.96
N LEU A 27 -7.49 16.37 -15.95
CA LEU A 27 -8.75 16.45 -15.22
C LEU A 27 -8.63 16.01 -13.75
N LEU A 28 -7.48 15.49 -13.37
CA LEU A 28 -7.13 15.15 -12.00
C LEU A 28 -6.13 16.21 -11.49
N ASP A 29 -6.63 17.19 -10.76
CA ASP A 29 -5.85 18.36 -10.29
C ASP A 29 -5.07 18.06 -8.98
N ARG A 30 -5.29 16.90 -8.39
CA ARG A 30 -4.64 16.43 -7.17
C ARG A 30 -4.03 15.06 -7.38
N ARG A 31 -3.15 14.68 -6.46
CA ARG A 31 -2.66 13.31 -6.38
C ARG A 31 -3.82 12.40 -5.97
N THR A 32 -4.12 11.40 -6.80
CA THR A 32 -5.23 10.48 -6.60
C THR A 32 -4.77 9.03 -6.71
N GLU A 33 -5.60 8.11 -6.22
CA GLU A 33 -5.48 6.67 -6.47
C GLU A 33 -6.83 6.11 -6.95
N LEU A 34 -6.80 5.03 -7.73
CA LEU A 34 -8.01 4.32 -8.18
C LEU A 34 -8.18 3.06 -7.33
N LEU A 35 -9.31 2.94 -6.62
CA LEU A 35 -9.63 1.77 -5.78
C LEU A 35 -11.00 1.22 -6.17
N ASP A 36 -11.02 0.04 -6.75
CA ASP A 36 -12.26 -0.63 -7.20
C ASP A 36 -13.17 0.30 -8.05
N GLY A 37 -12.53 1.06 -8.95
CA GLY A 37 -13.19 2.01 -9.86
C GLY A 37 -13.60 3.34 -9.22
N VAL A 38 -13.24 3.60 -7.97
CA VAL A 38 -13.45 4.87 -7.29
C VAL A 38 -12.15 5.66 -7.27
N ILE A 39 -12.19 6.92 -7.72
CA ILE A 39 -11.05 7.84 -7.66
C ILE A 39 -11.07 8.49 -6.28
N ILE A 40 -9.95 8.41 -5.57
CA ILE A 40 -9.80 8.90 -4.19
C ILE A 40 -8.65 9.90 -4.17
N ASP A 41 -8.90 11.09 -3.61
CA ASP A 41 -7.87 12.08 -3.36
C ASP A 41 -6.94 11.59 -2.25
N MET A 42 -5.63 11.75 -2.46
CA MET A 42 -4.63 11.41 -1.45
C MET A 42 -4.35 12.64 -0.56
N GLU A 43 -4.40 12.43 0.74
CA GLU A 43 -4.04 13.46 1.71
C GLU A 43 -2.52 13.75 1.70
N PRO A 44 -2.11 14.98 2.02
CA PRO A 44 -0.72 15.30 2.23
C PRO A 44 -0.11 14.46 3.37
N VAL A 45 1.11 13.98 3.18
CA VAL A 45 1.84 13.21 4.20
C VAL A 45 2.36 14.14 5.30
N SER A 46 2.20 13.72 6.58
CA SER A 46 2.79 14.44 7.70
C SER A 46 4.31 14.24 7.75
N PRO A 47 5.07 15.16 8.40
CA PRO A 47 6.52 14.98 8.58
C PRO A 47 6.89 13.65 9.27
N TRP A 48 6.09 13.20 10.22
CA TRP A 48 6.34 11.93 10.90
C TRP A 48 6.11 10.73 9.97
N HIS A 49 5.01 10.75 9.20
CA HIS A 49 4.76 9.75 8.17
C HIS A 49 5.95 9.65 7.19
N ALA A 50 6.44 10.79 6.69
CA ALA A 50 7.57 10.84 5.77
C ALA A 50 8.83 10.24 6.40
N ASN A 51 9.16 10.63 7.64
CA ASN A 51 10.32 10.11 8.36
C ASN A 51 10.28 8.58 8.53
N ILE A 52 9.15 8.02 8.93
CA ILE A 52 8.97 6.57 9.03
C ILE A 52 9.13 5.89 7.66
N GLY A 53 8.59 6.49 6.61
CA GLY A 53 8.76 6.03 5.23
C GLY A 53 10.24 5.97 4.81
N ASP A 54 10.99 7.01 5.09
CA ASP A 54 12.44 7.10 4.79
C ASP A 54 13.24 6.03 5.55
N ILE A 55 12.96 5.85 6.85
CA ILE A 55 13.63 4.84 7.68
C ILE A 55 13.34 3.43 7.13
N LEU A 56 12.07 3.10 6.89
CA LEU A 56 11.68 1.80 6.35
C LEU A 56 12.28 1.57 4.95
N SER A 57 12.25 2.59 4.08
CA SER A 57 12.85 2.52 2.75
C SER A 57 14.34 2.20 2.83
N ARG A 58 15.09 2.88 3.72
CA ARG A 58 16.52 2.61 3.95
C ARG A 58 16.74 1.18 4.42
N ILE A 59 16.05 0.72 5.47
CA ILE A 59 16.19 -0.64 6.02
C ILE A 59 15.94 -1.70 4.94
N PHE A 60 14.86 -1.55 4.17
CA PHE A 60 14.54 -2.49 3.11
C PHE A 60 15.55 -2.46 1.96
N ASN A 61 16.05 -1.28 1.55
CA ASN A 61 17.07 -1.20 0.50
C ASN A 61 18.40 -1.83 0.94
N GLU A 62 18.84 -1.61 2.18
CA GLU A 62 20.05 -2.24 2.75
C GLU A 62 19.87 -3.77 2.84
N GLY A 63 18.68 -4.23 3.26
CA GLY A 63 18.35 -5.64 3.37
C GLY A 63 18.08 -6.35 2.05
N ALA A 64 17.83 -5.62 0.97
CA ALA A 64 17.40 -6.21 -0.30
C ALA A 64 18.43 -7.17 -0.91
N ARG A 65 19.71 -6.80 -0.92
CA ARG A 65 20.83 -7.62 -1.47
C ARG A 65 20.52 -8.22 -2.85
N GLY A 66 19.78 -7.47 -3.70
CA GLY A 66 19.34 -7.90 -5.02
C GLY A 66 18.12 -8.83 -5.07
N ARG A 67 17.56 -9.25 -3.93
CA ARG A 67 16.41 -10.17 -3.84
C ARG A 67 15.09 -9.53 -4.25
N PHE A 68 14.95 -8.24 -3.98
CA PHE A 68 13.78 -7.42 -4.32
C PHE A 68 14.19 -5.97 -4.57
N ARG A 69 13.24 -5.16 -5.01
CA ARG A 69 13.35 -3.71 -5.11
C ARG A 69 12.30 -3.04 -4.23
N VAL A 70 12.57 -1.80 -3.82
CA VAL A 70 11.67 -0.97 -3.04
C VAL A 70 11.11 0.14 -3.92
N ARG A 71 9.80 0.38 -3.86
CA ARG A 71 9.15 1.58 -4.36
C ARG A 71 8.51 2.32 -3.20
N VAL A 72 8.58 3.65 -3.25
CA VAL A 72 7.99 4.54 -2.26
C VAL A 72 6.97 5.42 -2.98
N GLN A 73 5.72 5.33 -2.58
CA GLN A 73 4.61 6.15 -3.10
C GLN A 73 4.45 6.13 -4.63
N TYR A 74 4.67 5.00 -5.25
CA TYR A 74 4.39 4.77 -6.67
C TYR A 74 3.23 3.79 -6.86
N PRO A 75 2.47 3.94 -7.96
CA PRO A 75 1.35 3.06 -8.26
C PRO A 75 1.75 1.59 -8.42
N ILE A 76 0.82 0.71 -8.07
CA ILE A 76 0.81 -0.71 -8.40
C ILE A 76 -0.49 -1.04 -9.14
N ASN A 77 -0.46 -2.03 -10.04
CA ASN A 77 -1.65 -2.45 -10.78
C ASN A 77 -2.34 -3.64 -10.10
N LEU A 78 -3.58 -3.45 -9.72
CA LEU A 78 -4.43 -4.50 -9.17
C LEU A 78 -5.66 -4.71 -10.07
N GLY A 79 -5.43 -5.35 -11.22
CA GLY A 79 -6.46 -5.59 -12.23
C GLY A 79 -6.85 -4.34 -13.02
N GLN A 80 -8.08 -4.35 -13.56
CA GLN A 80 -8.57 -3.31 -14.48
C GLN A 80 -9.28 -2.15 -13.77
N MET A 81 -9.49 -2.25 -12.46
CA MET A 81 -10.31 -1.31 -11.70
C MET A 81 -9.54 -0.68 -10.52
N SER A 82 -8.25 -0.99 -10.35
CA SER A 82 -7.52 -0.50 -9.19
C SER A 82 -6.06 -0.23 -9.49
N GLN A 83 -5.61 0.95 -9.10
CA GLN A 83 -4.22 1.41 -9.14
C GLN A 83 -3.92 2.19 -7.85
N PRO A 84 -3.79 1.49 -6.70
CA PRO A 84 -3.41 2.13 -5.45
C PRO A 84 -1.96 2.60 -5.48
N GLN A 85 -1.65 3.61 -4.63
CA GLN A 85 -0.32 4.14 -4.41
C GLN A 85 0.12 3.90 -2.95
N PRO A 86 0.58 2.69 -2.61
CA PRO A 86 1.04 2.39 -1.25
C PRO A 86 2.29 3.18 -0.87
N ASP A 87 2.49 3.38 0.43
CA ASP A 87 3.67 4.11 0.93
C ASP A 87 4.96 3.39 0.59
N LEU A 88 5.02 2.05 0.79
CA LEU A 88 6.14 1.24 0.33
C LEU A 88 5.66 -0.08 -0.29
N VAL A 89 6.41 -0.54 -1.29
CA VAL A 89 6.20 -1.85 -1.93
C VAL A 89 7.52 -2.56 -2.11
N LEU A 90 7.58 -3.82 -1.67
CA LEU A 90 8.67 -4.72 -2.00
C LEU A 90 8.25 -5.62 -3.17
N TYR A 91 8.96 -5.56 -4.27
CA TYR A 91 8.59 -6.27 -5.50
C TYR A 91 9.79 -6.93 -6.17
N ARG A 92 9.54 -7.97 -6.97
CA ARG A 92 10.61 -8.71 -7.65
C ARG A 92 11.45 -7.83 -8.57
N PRO A 93 12.78 -8.05 -8.69
CA PRO A 93 13.60 -7.35 -9.65
C PRO A 93 13.12 -7.61 -11.09
N GLY A 94 13.27 -6.63 -11.96
CA GLY A 94 12.86 -6.74 -13.37
C GLY A 94 12.97 -5.41 -14.11
N MET A 95 12.70 -5.45 -15.42
CA MET A 95 12.55 -4.26 -16.24
C MET A 95 11.05 -3.93 -16.35
N TRP A 96 10.66 -2.80 -15.77
CA TRP A 96 9.27 -2.33 -15.72
C TRP A 96 9.10 -1.19 -16.71
N ARG A 97 8.95 -1.54 -18.00
CA ARG A 97 8.68 -0.58 -19.07
C ARG A 97 7.22 -0.65 -19.46
N GLY A 98 6.52 0.50 -19.38
CA GLY A 98 5.14 0.64 -19.81
C GLY A 98 4.06 0.10 -18.87
N GLN A 99 4.43 -0.50 -17.72
CA GLN A 99 3.46 -0.93 -16.71
C GLN A 99 4.04 -0.91 -15.29
N HIS A 100 3.16 -0.77 -14.30
CA HIS A 100 3.50 -0.93 -12.89
C HIS A 100 3.49 -2.40 -12.47
N PRO A 101 4.20 -2.79 -11.39
CA PRO A 101 4.12 -4.15 -10.83
C PRO A 101 2.69 -4.51 -10.47
N GLY A 102 2.29 -5.74 -10.79
CA GLY A 102 1.03 -6.33 -10.36
C GLY A 102 1.16 -7.18 -9.11
N ALA A 103 0.04 -7.70 -8.60
CA ALA A 103 0.03 -8.46 -7.34
C ALA A 103 1.01 -9.64 -7.31
N ALA A 104 1.18 -10.36 -8.44
CA ALA A 104 2.10 -11.50 -8.56
C ALA A 104 3.59 -11.11 -8.46
N ASP A 105 3.90 -9.83 -8.62
CA ASP A 105 5.26 -9.30 -8.55
C ASP A 105 5.61 -8.77 -7.17
N ILE A 106 4.60 -8.61 -6.30
CA ILE A 106 4.69 -7.91 -5.02
C ILE A 106 4.77 -8.92 -3.89
N SER A 107 5.78 -8.76 -3.03
CA SER A 107 5.97 -9.60 -1.86
C SER A 107 5.40 -8.97 -0.59
N LEU A 108 5.43 -7.63 -0.50
CA LEU A 108 4.94 -6.88 0.65
C LEU A 108 4.42 -5.52 0.21
N VAL A 109 3.26 -5.15 0.72
CA VAL A 109 2.73 -3.77 0.69
C VAL A 109 2.74 -3.21 2.10
N VAL A 110 3.19 -1.96 2.27
CA VAL A 110 3.19 -1.24 3.56
C VAL A 110 2.41 0.06 3.39
N GLN A 111 1.49 0.31 4.31
CA GLN A 111 0.84 1.60 4.51
C GLN A 111 1.28 2.18 5.86
N ILE A 112 1.49 3.49 5.92
CA ILE A 112 1.84 4.23 7.13
C ILE A 112 0.63 5.09 7.48
N SER A 113 -0.03 4.76 8.59
CA SER A 113 -1.31 5.35 8.95
C SER A 113 -1.16 6.36 10.09
N ASP A 114 -1.48 7.61 9.81
CA ASP A 114 -1.62 8.68 10.80
C ASP A 114 -3.11 9.00 11.07
N SER A 115 -3.85 9.42 10.04
CA SER A 115 -5.29 9.69 10.08
C SER A 115 -6.14 8.65 9.35
N SER A 116 -5.52 7.81 8.52
CA SER A 116 -6.19 6.86 7.60
C SER A 116 -6.38 5.45 8.16
N LEU A 117 -6.10 5.20 9.45
CA LEU A 117 -6.00 3.83 10.02
C LEU A 117 -7.25 2.97 9.73
N SER A 118 -8.45 3.52 9.88
CA SER A 118 -9.68 2.76 9.61
C SER A 118 -9.82 2.37 8.14
N PHE A 119 -9.41 3.24 7.23
CA PHE A 119 -9.42 2.99 5.79
C PHE A 119 -8.36 1.97 5.38
N ASP A 120 -7.15 2.05 5.96
CA ASP A 120 -6.05 1.12 5.68
C ASP A 120 -6.33 -0.29 6.25
N LEU A 121 -6.97 -0.37 7.44
CA LEU A 121 -7.40 -1.64 8.05
C LEU A 121 -8.73 -2.17 7.49
N GLY A 122 -9.47 -1.38 6.72
CA GLY A 122 -10.76 -1.72 6.14
C GLY A 122 -10.68 -1.91 4.63
N GLU A 123 -10.98 -0.86 3.88
CA GLU A 123 -11.14 -0.88 2.43
C GLU A 123 -9.86 -1.30 1.70
N LYS A 124 -8.68 -0.75 2.08
CA LYS A 124 -7.40 -1.14 1.47
C LYS A 124 -7.01 -2.57 1.80
N LEU A 125 -7.22 -3.03 3.05
CA LEU A 125 -6.98 -4.43 3.42
C LEU A 125 -7.85 -5.38 2.57
N ALA A 126 -9.14 -5.07 2.41
CA ALA A 126 -10.05 -5.86 1.59
C ALA A 126 -9.60 -5.88 0.12
N LEU A 127 -9.20 -4.73 -0.43
CA LEU A 127 -8.67 -4.61 -1.79
C LEU A 127 -7.42 -5.47 -2.01
N TYR A 128 -6.42 -5.35 -1.13
CA TYR A 128 -5.16 -6.09 -1.25
C TYR A 128 -5.38 -7.60 -1.12
N ARG A 129 -6.22 -8.03 -0.19
CA ARG A 129 -6.61 -9.42 -0.03
C ARG A 129 -7.31 -9.98 -1.27
N ALA A 130 -8.30 -9.26 -1.80
CA ALA A 130 -9.08 -9.68 -2.97
C ALA A 130 -8.22 -9.81 -4.24
N ASN A 131 -7.15 -9.01 -4.35
CA ASN A 131 -6.22 -9.01 -5.48
C ASN A 131 -4.99 -9.90 -5.29
N GLY A 132 -4.91 -10.70 -4.22
CA GLY A 132 -3.88 -11.72 -4.05
C GLY A 132 -2.53 -11.19 -3.56
N ILE A 133 -2.48 -10.01 -2.92
CA ILE A 133 -1.27 -9.54 -2.23
C ILE A 133 -0.90 -10.56 -1.15
N GLN A 134 0.38 -10.93 -1.07
CA GLN A 134 0.83 -12.00 -0.18
C GLN A 134 1.01 -11.53 1.27
N GLU A 135 1.51 -10.31 1.46
CA GLU A 135 1.71 -9.73 2.78
C GLU A 135 1.39 -8.23 2.76
N TYR A 136 0.68 -7.77 3.79
CA TYR A 136 0.28 -6.39 3.96
C TYR A 136 0.54 -5.92 5.38
N TRP A 137 1.18 -4.76 5.53
CA TRP A 137 1.43 -4.11 6.81
C TRP A 137 0.74 -2.76 6.89
N VAL A 138 0.21 -2.45 8.06
CA VAL A 138 -0.26 -1.12 8.43
C VAL A 138 0.54 -0.65 9.64
N VAL A 139 1.36 0.37 9.44
CA VAL A 139 2.17 1.02 10.46
C VAL A 139 1.31 2.08 11.13
N ASP A 140 0.78 1.78 12.31
CA ASP A 140 -0.07 2.67 13.11
C ASP A 140 0.81 3.62 13.90
N LEU A 141 0.93 4.87 13.43
CA LEU A 141 1.77 5.89 14.04
C LEU A 141 1.28 6.25 15.44
N LYS A 142 -0.05 6.35 15.66
CA LYS A 142 -0.60 6.78 16.94
C LYS A 142 -0.41 5.74 18.04
N ALA A 143 -0.55 4.45 17.71
CA ALA A 143 -0.37 3.37 18.68
C ALA A 143 1.06 2.81 18.69
N THR A 144 1.98 3.35 17.87
CA THR A 144 3.38 2.91 17.73
C THR A 144 3.50 1.39 17.58
N GLN A 145 2.77 0.85 16.61
CA GLN A 145 2.69 -0.58 16.36
C GLN A 145 2.52 -0.88 14.87
N VAL A 146 2.73 -2.14 14.49
CA VAL A 146 2.50 -2.60 13.12
C VAL A 146 1.49 -3.74 13.12
N HIS A 147 0.45 -3.59 12.31
CA HIS A 147 -0.49 -4.66 11.99
C HIS A 147 0.00 -5.40 10.75
N ARG A 148 0.17 -6.72 10.84
CA ARG A 148 0.57 -7.59 9.73
C ARG A 148 -0.56 -8.52 9.34
N PHE A 149 -0.75 -8.67 8.03
CA PHE A 149 -1.70 -9.58 7.41
C PHE A 149 -0.97 -10.42 6.35
N VAL A 150 -1.08 -11.74 6.44
CA VAL A 150 -0.39 -12.68 5.53
C VAL A 150 -1.41 -13.64 4.92
N ALA A 151 -1.29 -13.87 3.61
CA ALA A 151 -2.09 -14.84 2.89
C ALA A 151 -1.85 -16.27 3.42
N PRO A 152 -2.84 -17.18 3.30
CA PRO A 152 -4.16 -16.97 2.71
C PRO A 152 -5.19 -16.40 3.69
N HIS A 153 -4.91 -16.41 4.99
CA HIS A 153 -5.93 -16.15 6.02
C HIS A 153 -6.13 -14.67 6.35
N PHE A 154 -5.12 -13.83 6.13
CA PHE A 154 -5.15 -12.41 6.47
C PHE A 154 -5.60 -12.12 7.91
N LYS A 155 -5.21 -12.99 8.86
CA LYS A 155 -5.44 -12.72 10.28
C LYS A 155 -4.54 -11.59 10.73
N SER A 156 -5.12 -10.63 11.46
CA SER A 156 -4.36 -9.54 12.06
C SER A 156 -3.39 -10.08 13.12
N GLN A 157 -2.15 -9.67 12.99
CA GLN A 157 -1.10 -9.87 14.01
C GLN A 157 -0.52 -8.49 14.32
N THR A 158 -0.40 -8.15 15.60
CA THR A 158 0.10 -6.83 16.02
C THR A 158 1.47 -6.97 16.65
N PHE A 159 2.40 -6.10 16.24
CA PHE A 159 3.80 -6.08 16.68
C PHE A 159 4.13 -4.72 17.29
N ARG A 160 4.89 -4.72 18.42
CA ARG A 160 5.36 -3.51 19.14
C ARG A 160 6.86 -3.49 19.41
N ASP A 161 7.52 -4.64 19.38
CA ASP A 161 8.95 -4.74 19.66
C ASP A 161 9.78 -4.84 18.38
N SER A 162 9.46 -5.81 17.51
CA SER A 162 10.14 -5.99 16.22
C SER A 162 9.28 -6.75 15.22
N ILE A 163 9.54 -6.54 13.94
CA ILE A 163 8.86 -7.22 12.86
C ILE A 163 9.84 -7.54 11.74
N SER A 164 9.55 -8.61 10.99
CA SER A 164 10.26 -8.98 9.75
C SER A 164 9.25 -9.38 8.68
N PRO A 165 9.52 -9.13 7.39
CA PRO A 165 8.72 -9.71 6.32
C PRO A 165 8.74 -11.24 6.37
N SER A 166 7.59 -11.88 6.11
CA SER A 166 7.47 -13.35 6.19
C SER A 166 8.43 -14.07 5.26
N VAL A 167 8.67 -13.52 4.06
CA VAL A 167 9.58 -14.10 3.06
C VAL A 167 11.06 -13.74 3.30
N TRP A 168 11.36 -12.73 4.12
CA TRP A 168 12.73 -12.31 4.47
C TRP A 168 12.89 -12.09 5.97
N PRO A 169 12.89 -13.16 6.78
CA PRO A 169 12.96 -13.06 8.23
C PRO A 169 14.31 -12.52 8.75
N ASP A 170 15.31 -12.48 7.89
CA ASP A 170 16.63 -11.87 8.16
C ASP A 170 16.60 -10.33 8.17
N ILE A 171 15.54 -9.71 7.64
CA ILE A 171 15.34 -8.26 7.69
C ILE A 171 14.51 -7.93 8.91
N ARG A 172 15.18 -7.75 10.05
CA ARG A 172 14.52 -7.40 11.31
C ARG A 172 14.47 -5.89 11.49
N ILE A 173 13.28 -5.38 11.78
CA ILE A 173 13.02 -3.97 12.09
C ILE A 173 12.71 -3.87 13.58
N ASP A 174 13.53 -3.14 14.34
CA ASP A 174 13.22 -2.78 15.73
C ASP A 174 12.20 -1.64 15.72
N LEU A 175 11.02 -1.89 16.27
CA LEU A 175 9.93 -0.90 16.28
C LEU A 175 10.14 0.20 17.32
N ARG A 176 10.93 -0.04 18.37
CA ARG A 176 11.27 1.00 19.34
C ARG A 176 12.19 2.04 18.73
N GLU A 177 13.14 1.61 17.89
CA GLU A 177 14.02 2.52 17.16
C GLU A 177 13.25 3.21 16.00
N LEU A 178 12.33 2.50 15.36
CA LEU A 178 11.53 3.06 14.27
C LEU A 178 10.66 4.23 14.74
N PHE A 179 10.07 4.14 15.92
CA PHE A 179 9.14 5.12 16.47
C PHE A 179 9.80 6.10 17.46
N ALA A 180 11.10 6.03 17.70
CA ALA A 180 11.86 6.95 18.58
C ALA A 180 12.04 8.38 17.95
#